data_7da9ecd85cc59137e1bb1239bf2e273c
#
_entry.id   7da9ecd85cc59137e1bb1239bf2e273c
#
_cell.length_a   1.000
_cell.length_b   1.000
_cell.length_c   1.000
_cell.angle_alpha   90.00
_cell.angle_beta   90.00
_cell.angle_gamma   90.00
#
_symmetry.space_group_name_H-M   'P 1'
#
loop_
_entity.id
_entity.type
_entity.pdbx_description
1 polymer ?
#
loop_
_entity_poly.entity_id
_entity_poly.type
_entity_poly.pdbx_seq_one_letter_code
_entity_poly.pdbx_strand_id
1 'polypeptide(L)'
;NKCLKVSRGKSLLRFCEGKVRAVLSGDEKDYSILSMPEVYEIAGAYIYSDFEYASFKSGCADHNLVNATWELRDRRLTEAYKELLERYGKTFNGELYASVRITTSDVGSSGANIFYTVSVQNQYIVLGENLKVRHKNCKGTEDFNQNMASIFEYYKEALQEVLRLSEIWVNHPANAMIGVMKQAGFSKKLIAETVERFRAAAGDVPCSAYEIYCGICDVISIARQQETNARGLLLFEEKVAACVSKRWHELDMPGEIKY
;
A
#
# COMPACT_ATOMS: atom_id res chain seq x y z
N ASN A 1 -20.02 -28.42 26.42
CA ASN A 1 -18.65 -28.88 26.67
C ASN A 1 -17.93 -29.12 25.33
N LYS A 2 -17.14 -28.14 24.85
CA LYS A 2 -16.25 -28.38 23.72
C LYS A 2 -15.03 -29.12 24.25
N CYS A 3 -14.94 -30.42 24.01
CA CYS A 3 -13.74 -31.18 24.31
C CYS A 3 -12.58 -30.68 23.43
N LEU A 4 -11.52 -30.21 24.06
CA LEU A 4 -10.25 -29.98 23.40
C LEU A 4 -9.69 -31.33 22.94
N LYS A 5 -9.55 -31.53 21.63
CA LYS A 5 -8.87 -32.70 21.08
C LYS A 5 -7.38 -32.41 20.96
N VAL A 6 -6.55 -33.33 21.34
CA VAL A 6 -5.11 -33.23 21.18
C VAL A 6 -4.81 -33.20 19.67
N SER A 7 -4.20 -32.12 19.20
CA SER A 7 -3.72 -32.00 17.81
C SER A 7 -2.52 -32.93 17.62
N ARG A 8 -2.46 -33.62 16.48
CA ARG A 8 -1.28 -34.41 16.07
C ARG A 8 -0.21 -33.54 15.39
N GLY A 9 -0.55 -32.28 15.06
CA GLY A 9 0.35 -31.35 14.44
C GLY A 9 1.12 -30.49 15.44
N LYS A 10 2.29 -30.03 15.04
CA LYS A 10 3.05 -29.01 15.76
C LYS A 10 2.47 -27.63 15.50
N SER A 11 2.62 -26.72 16.43
CA SER A 11 2.22 -25.32 16.30
C SER A 11 3.25 -24.43 16.95
N LEU A 12 3.53 -23.28 16.30
CA LEU A 12 4.33 -22.23 16.90
C LEU A 12 3.44 -21.36 17.80
N LEU A 13 3.91 -21.05 18.99
CA LEU A 13 3.19 -20.19 19.92
C LEU A 13 3.95 -18.87 20.09
N ARG A 14 3.25 -17.77 19.91
CA ARG A 14 3.77 -16.44 20.25
C ARG A 14 3.36 -16.09 21.67
N PHE A 15 4.35 -15.88 22.52
CA PHE A 15 4.14 -15.46 23.90
C PHE A 15 4.48 -13.97 24.06
N CYS A 16 3.71 -13.29 24.91
CA CYS A 16 4.01 -11.96 25.38
C CYS A 16 3.52 -11.85 26.84
N GLU A 17 4.39 -11.43 27.74
CA GLU A 17 4.09 -11.30 29.17
C GLU A 17 3.46 -12.58 29.80
N GLY A 18 4.00 -13.73 29.43
CA GLY A 18 3.52 -15.03 29.92
C GLY A 18 2.18 -15.49 29.36
N LYS A 19 1.58 -14.76 28.41
CA LYS A 19 0.31 -15.13 27.76
C LYS A 19 0.53 -15.53 26.31
N VAL A 20 -0.21 -16.54 25.83
CA VAL A 20 -0.24 -16.91 24.42
C VAL A 20 -0.99 -15.82 23.64
N ARG A 21 -0.32 -15.16 22.71
CA ARG A 21 -0.88 -14.10 21.85
C ARG A 21 -1.34 -14.65 20.50
N ALA A 22 -0.62 -15.62 19.96
CA ALA A 22 -1.01 -16.29 18.73
C ALA A 22 -0.63 -17.77 18.76
N VAL A 23 -1.40 -18.57 18.04
CA VAL A 23 -1.13 -19.95 17.71
C VAL A 23 -1.06 -20.05 16.19
N LEU A 24 0.15 -20.32 15.67
CA LEU A 24 0.42 -20.40 14.26
C LEU A 24 0.48 -21.86 13.85
N SER A 25 -0.28 -22.23 12.82
CA SER A 25 -0.33 -23.61 12.32
C SER A 25 0.96 -23.98 11.59
N GLY A 26 1.51 -25.13 11.90
CA GLY A 26 2.75 -25.63 11.33
C GLY A 26 3.94 -25.51 12.28
N ASP A 27 5.05 -26.06 11.88
CA ASP A 27 6.32 -25.96 12.60
C ASP A 27 7.25 -24.91 11.93
N GLU A 28 8.48 -24.85 12.38
CA GLU A 28 9.50 -23.94 11.85
C GLU A 28 9.80 -24.13 10.35
N LYS A 29 9.44 -25.29 9.77
CA LYS A 29 9.62 -25.57 8.35
C LYS A 29 8.51 -24.94 7.50
N ASP A 30 7.32 -24.83 8.09
CA ASP A 30 6.13 -24.29 7.40
C ASP A 30 5.93 -22.80 7.62
N TYR A 31 6.54 -22.26 8.69
CA TYR A 31 6.33 -20.87 9.11
C TYR A 31 7.65 -20.20 9.46
N SER A 32 8.04 -19.22 8.67
CA SER A 32 9.20 -18.38 8.94
C SER A 32 8.84 -17.22 9.86
N ILE A 33 9.61 -17.06 10.93
CA ILE A 33 9.43 -15.97 11.88
C ILE A 33 9.99 -14.69 11.26
N LEU A 34 9.18 -13.64 11.25
CA LEU A 34 9.58 -12.27 10.96
C LEU A 34 9.65 -11.52 12.29
N SER A 35 10.84 -11.47 12.87
CA SER A 35 11.07 -10.75 14.13
C SER A 35 10.86 -9.26 13.92
N MET A 36 9.89 -8.66 14.60
CA MET A 36 9.61 -7.22 14.45
C MET A 36 10.84 -6.34 14.71
N PRO A 37 11.60 -6.50 15.79
CA PRO A 37 12.80 -5.70 16.00
C PRO A 37 13.79 -5.80 14.85
N GLU A 38 14.04 -7.01 14.36
CA GLU A 38 14.98 -7.27 13.26
C GLU A 38 14.48 -6.67 11.94
N VAL A 39 13.17 -6.79 11.63
CA VAL A 39 12.58 -6.19 10.45
C VAL A 39 12.77 -4.68 10.45
N TYR A 40 12.54 -3.99 11.58
CA TYR A 40 12.70 -2.54 11.65
C TYR A 40 14.16 -2.10 11.75
N GLU A 41 15.06 -2.89 12.30
CA GLU A 41 16.50 -2.64 12.27
C GLU A 41 17.05 -2.70 10.85
N ILE A 42 16.73 -3.77 10.11
CA ILE A 42 17.07 -3.91 8.68
C ILE A 42 16.49 -2.76 7.86
N ALA A 43 15.20 -2.46 8.06
CA ALA A 43 14.52 -1.39 7.34
C ALA A 43 15.19 -0.03 7.57
N GLY A 44 15.46 0.31 8.83
CA GLY A 44 16.14 1.55 9.17
C GLY A 44 17.52 1.64 8.54
N ALA A 45 18.32 0.57 8.60
CA ALA A 45 19.66 0.55 8.01
C ALA A 45 19.64 0.90 6.52
N TYR A 46 18.80 0.24 5.71
CA TYR A 46 18.70 0.52 4.27
C TYR A 46 18.06 1.87 3.96
N ILE A 47 16.98 2.25 4.67
CA ILE A 47 16.31 3.52 4.40
C ILE A 47 17.25 4.70 4.67
N TYR A 48 18.04 4.66 5.74
CA TYR A 48 18.98 5.75 6.04
C TYR A 48 20.24 5.72 5.18
N SER A 49 20.60 4.57 4.55
CA SER A 49 21.76 4.49 3.65
C SER A 49 21.43 4.84 2.21
N ASP A 50 20.25 4.44 1.72
CA ASP A 50 19.94 4.46 0.28
C ASP A 50 19.26 5.76 -0.18
N PHE A 51 18.59 6.48 0.75
CA PHE A 51 17.90 7.73 0.47
C PHE A 51 18.64 8.94 1.04
N GLU A 52 18.65 10.07 0.28
CA GLU A 52 19.43 11.27 0.63
C GLU A 52 19.07 11.86 2.00
N TYR A 53 17.77 11.99 2.29
CA TYR A 53 17.27 12.55 3.54
C TYR A 53 16.06 11.76 4.01
N ALA A 54 16.31 10.71 4.75
CA ALA A 54 15.25 9.91 5.38
C ALA A 54 15.08 10.33 6.84
N SER A 55 13.83 10.44 7.27
CA SER A 55 13.48 10.69 8.67
C SER A 55 12.27 9.87 9.09
N PHE A 56 12.32 9.29 10.29
CA PHE A 56 11.15 8.63 10.85
C PHE A 56 10.05 9.66 11.08
N LYS A 57 8.87 9.42 10.52
CA LYS A 57 7.72 10.34 10.58
C LYS A 57 6.70 9.92 11.62
N SER A 58 6.32 8.65 11.59
CA SER A 58 5.27 8.13 12.47
C SER A 58 5.32 6.61 12.55
N GLY A 59 4.76 6.08 13.60
CA GLY A 59 4.52 4.65 13.75
C GLY A 59 3.31 4.42 14.62
N CYS A 60 2.65 3.30 14.42
CA CYS A 60 1.65 2.83 15.35
C CYS A 60 1.74 1.31 15.51
N ALA A 61 1.34 0.85 16.68
CA ALA A 61 1.28 -0.55 17.01
C ALA A 61 -0.06 -0.85 17.65
N ASP A 62 -0.71 -1.88 17.17
CA ASP A 62 -1.80 -2.54 17.89
C ASP A 62 -1.41 -4.00 18.16
N HIS A 63 -2.33 -4.78 18.72
CA HIS A 63 -2.07 -6.18 19.04
C HIS A 63 -1.95 -7.10 17.80
N ASN A 64 -2.18 -6.60 16.59
CA ASN A 64 -2.13 -7.37 15.34
C ASN A 64 -1.01 -6.93 14.42
N LEU A 65 -0.76 -5.62 14.33
CA LEU A 65 0.12 -5.01 13.36
C LEU A 65 0.97 -3.91 14.00
N VAL A 66 2.19 -3.81 13.50
CA VAL A 66 3.05 -2.65 13.74
C VAL A 66 3.36 -2.04 12.40
N ASN A 67 3.27 -0.72 12.30
CA ASN A 67 3.69 0.01 11.12
C ASN A 67 4.62 1.16 11.49
N ALA A 68 5.51 1.49 10.59
CA ALA A 68 6.40 2.64 10.67
C ALA A 68 6.50 3.29 9.29
N THR A 69 6.52 4.61 9.27
CA THR A 69 6.62 5.43 8.06
C THR A 69 7.83 6.34 8.16
N TRP A 70 8.62 6.33 7.11
CA TRP A 70 9.73 7.26 6.90
C TRP A 70 9.38 8.23 5.78
N GLU A 71 9.62 9.50 6.02
CA GLU A 71 9.59 10.55 5.01
C GLU A 71 10.95 10.64 4.35
N LEU A 72 10.95 10.73 3.01
CA LEU A 72 12.12 10.77 2.17
C LEU A 72 12.14 12.10 1.42
N ARG A 73 13.17 12.91 1.63
CA ARG A 73 13.37 14.16 0.87
C ARG A 73 14.38 13.96 -0.26
N ASP A 74 14.28 12.83 -0.94
CA ASP A 74 15.16 12.43 -2.01
C ASP A 74 14.74 13.08 -3.33
N ARG A 75 15.62 13.93 -3.86
CA ARG A 75 15.36 14.65 -5.11
C ARG A 75 15.17 13.73 -6.30
N ARG A 76 15.90 12.63 -6.35
CA ARG A 76 15.81 11.64 -7.45
C ARG A 76 14.41 11.06 -7.63
N LEU A 77 13.62 11.02 -6.53
CA LEU A 77 12.25 10.54 -6.52
C LEU A 77 11.23 11.66 -6.75
N THR A 78 11.46 12.83 -6.15
CA THR A 78 10.50 13.94 -6.18
C THR A 78 10.54 14.73 -7.48
N GLU A 79 11.70 14.86 -8.13
CA GLU A 79 11.83 15.59 -9.40
C GLU A 79 11.04 14.94 -10.52
N ALA A 80 11.14 13.62 -10.70
CA ALA A 80 10.37 12.89 -11.71
C ALA A 80 8.85 13.07 -11.55
N TYR A 81 8.39 13.15 -10.29
CA TYR A 81 6.98 13.36 -10.00
C TYR A 81 6.54 14.81 -10.23
N LYS A 82 7.40 15.78 -9.95
CA LYS A 82 7.17 17.19 -10.27
C LYS A 82 7.04 17.44 -11.77
N GLU A 83 7.95 16.88 -12.56
CA GLU A 83 7.90 16.95 -14.02
C GLU A 83 6.57 16.41 -14.57
N LEU A 84 6.04 15.35 -13.97
CA LEU A 84 4.73 14.83 -14.32
C LEU A 84 3.63 15.88 -14.06
N LEU A 85 3.57 16.43 -12.85
CA LEU A 85 2.55 17.40 -12.47
C LEU A 85 2.59 18.63 -13.38
N GLU A 86 3.79 19.10 -13.74
CA GLU A 86 3.99 20.22 -14.66
C GLU A 86 3.46 19.93 -16.06
N ARG A 87 3.65 18.71 -16.60
CA ARG A 87 3.07 18.29 -17.90
C ARG A 87 1.55 18.39 -17.94
N TYR A 88 0.88 18.25 -16.80
CA TYR A 88 -0.57 18.40 -16.66
C TYR A 88 -1.01 19.83 -16.32
N GLY A 89 -0.10 20.81 -16.42
CA GLY A 89 -0.40 22.22 -16.12
C GLY A 89 -0.76 22.48 -14.66
N LYS A 90 -0.45 21.51 -13.77
CA LYS A 90 -0.61 21.68 -12.33
C LYS A 90 0.64 22.36 -11.78
N THR A 91 0.58 23.68 -11.62
CA THR A 91 1.62 24.43 -10.90
C THR A 91 1.65 23.94 -9.46
N PHE A 92 2.72 23.27 -9.10
CA PHE A 92 2.89 22.73 -7.77
C PHE A 92 3.62 23.76 -6.87
N ASN A 93 2.86 24.44 -6.02
CA ASN A 93 3.39 25.42 -5.05
C ASN A 93 3.44 24.85 -3.61
N GLY A 94 3.43 23.54 -3.46
CA GLY A 94 3.36 22.86 -2.17
C GLY A 94 4.53 21.93 -1.91
N GLU A 95 4.49 21.31 -0.73
CA GLU A 95 5.47 20.30 -0.37
C GLU A 95 5.12 18.93 -1.00
N LEU A 96 6.13 18.32 -1.58
CA LEU A 96 6.06 16.98 -2.17
C LEU A 96 6.98 16.08 -1.36
N TYR A 97 6.42 15.03 -0.77
CA TYR A 97 7.17 14.07 0.01
C TYR A 97 7.05 12.68 -0.58
N ALA A 98 8.18 12.03 -0.77
CA ALA A 98 8.24 10.59 -0.92
C ALA A 98 8.18 9.93 0.46
N SER A 99 7.61 8.74 0.58
CA SER A 99 7.60 8.01 1.85
C SER A 99 7.69 6.50 1.61
N VAL A 100 8.33 5.82 2.54
CA VAL A 100 8.28 4.36 2.66
C VAL A 100 7.56 4.01 3.94
N ARG A 101 6.57 3.13 3.85
CA ARG A 101 5.90 2.57 5.01
C ARG A 101 6.08 1.07 5.07
N ILE A 102 6.50 0.59 6.24
CA ILE A 102 6.69 -0.83 6.51
C ILE A 102 5.67 -1.26 7.55
N THR A 103 4.97 -2.35 7.26
CA THR A 103 3.98 -2.96 8.16
C THR A 103 4.33 -4.41 8.35
N THR A 104 4.34 -4.90 9.58
CA THR A 104 4.58 -6.31 9.90
C THR A 104 3.71 -6.76 11.07
N SER A 105 3.63 -8.10 11.24
CA SER A 105 2.87 -8.75 12.32
C SER A 105 3.65 -9.94 12.85
N ASP A 106 3.78 -10.04 14.15
CA ASP A 106 4.35 -11.21 14.82
C ASP A 106 3.29 -12.21 15.31
N VAL A 107 2.01 -11.88 15.09
CA VAL A 107 0.86 -12.75 15.42
C VAL A 107 0.22 -13.40 14.18
N GLY A 108 0.92 -13.32 13.03
CA GLY A 108 0.46 -13.95 11.79
C GLY A 108 -0.68 -13.23 11.07
N SER A 109 -1.02 -12.00 11.46
CA SER A 109 -2.07 -11.20 10.80
C SER A 109 -1.65 -10.71 9.42
N SER A 110 -0.34 -10.52 9.19
CA SER A 110 0.27 -10.16 7.92
C SER A 110 1.74 -10.53 7.92
N GLY A 111 2.34 -10.68 6.73
CA GLY A 111 3.80 -10.68 6.57
C GLY A 111 4.39 -9.28 6.72
N ALA A 112 5.64 -9.10 6.34
CA ALA A 112 6.22 -7.77 6.20
C ALA A 112 5.83 -7.19 4.84
N ASN A 113 5.23 -6.00 4.83
CA ASN A 113 4.81 -5.28 3.63
C ASN A 113 5.55 -3.95 3.55
N ILE A 114 6.02 -3.61 2.38
CA ILE A 114 6.70 -2.35 2.07
C ILE A 114 5.83 -1.59 1.06
N PHE A 115 5.34 -0.42 1.45
CA PHE A 115 4.57 0.47 0.59
C PHE A 115 5.40 1.70 0.24
N TYR A 116 5.33 2.08 -1.01
CA TYR A 116 5.92 3.29 -1.56
C TYR A 116 4.81 4.29 -1.78
N THR A 117 5.02 5.53 -1.35
CA THR A 117 3.99 6.55 -1.44
C THR A 117 4.56 7.92 -1.72
N VAL A 118 3.75 8.76 -2.36
CA VAL A 118 4.00 10.18 -2.53
C VAL A 118 2.86 10.96 -1.91
N SER A 119 3.17 11.99 -1.16
CA SER A 119 2.18 12.93 -0.63
C SER A 119 2.30 14.26 -1.36
N VAL A 120 1.20 14.71 -1.95
CA VAL A 120 1.09 15.94 -2.72
C VAL A 120 -0.06 16.75 -2.16
N GLN A 121 0.17 17.94 -1.61
CA GLN A 121 -0.89 18.82 -1.10
C GLN A 121 -1.93 18.09 -0.22
N ASN A 122 -1.49 17.26 0.70
CA ASN A 122 -2.32 16.40 1.55
C ASN A 122 -2.99 15.19 0.86
N GLN A 123 -2.81 15.00 -0.45
CA GLN A 123 -3.22 13.78 -1.13
C GLN A 123 -2.15 12.71 -0.96
N TYR A 124 -2.57 11.52 -0.59
CA TYR A 124 -1.70 10.36 -0.35
C TYR A 124 -1.82 9.40 -1.53
N ILE A 125 -0.77 9.29 -2.32
CA ILE A 125 -0.72 8.44 -3.51
C ILE A 125 0.10 7.19 -3.20
N VAL A 126 -0.49 6.03 -3.32
CA VAL A 126 0.20 4.74 -3.23
C VAL A 126 0.88 4.46 -4.58
N LEU A 127 2.14 4.06 -4.56
CA LEU A 127 2.91 3.79 -5.78
C LEU A 127 3.03 2.28 -5.99
N GLY A 128 2.54 1.80 -7.13
CA GLY A 128 2.71 0.40 -7.56
C GLY A 128 2.24 -0.65 -6.56
N GLU A 129 2.57 -1.89 -6.82
CA GLU A 129 2.29 -2.99 -5.90
C GLU A 129 3.27 -2.98 -4.70
N ASN A 130 2.76 -3.33 -3.52
CA ASN A 130 3.60 -3.44 -2.35
C ASN A 130 4.48 -4.70 -2.40
N LEU A 131 5.73 -4.56 -1.96
CA LEU A 131 6.55 -5.73 -1.70
C LEU A 131 6.06 -6.44 -0.44
N LYS A 132 5.95 -7.77 -0.52
CA LYS A 132 5.43 -8.58 0.59
C LYS A 132 6.27 -9.80 0.85
N VAL A 133 6.87 -9.88 2.02
CA VAL A 133 7.50 -11.08 2.55
C VAL A 133 6.49 -11.82 3.42
N ARG A 134 6.09 -12.99 3.00
CA ARG A 134 5.10 -13.81 3.71
C ARG A 134 5.79 -14.68 4.77
N HIS A 135 5.02 -15.13 5.76
CA HIS A 135 5.51 -16.08 6.76
C HIS A 135 5.65 -17.53 6.22
N LYS A 136 5.13 -17.82 5.04
CA LYS A 136 5.19 -19.16 4.44
C LYS A 136 5.93 -19.10 3.11
N ASN A 137 6.65 -20.18 2.84
CA ASN A 137 7.45 -20.34 1.61
C ASN A 137 8.49 -19.21 1.44
N CYS A 138 9.10 -18.79 2.52
CA CYS A 138 10.16 -17.78 2.52
C CYS A 138 11.19 -18.10 3.60
N LYS A 139 12.33 -17.42 3.55
CA LYS A 139 13.40 -17.52 4.54
C LYS A 139 13.30 -16.46 5.65
N GLY A 140 12.12 -15.91 5.86
CA GLY A 140 11.86 -14.93 6.92
C GLY A 140 12.60 -13.61 6.72
N THR A 141 13.40 -13.22 7.72
CA THR A 141 14.15 -11.97 7.70
C THR A 141 15.26 -11.92 6.64
N GLU A 142 15.77 -13.07 6.17
CA GLU A 142 16.74 -13.12 5.06
C GLU A 142 16.12 -12.60 3.76
N ASP A 143 14.92 -13.09 3.39
CA ASP A 143 14.20 -12.60 2.21
C ASP A 143 13.82 -11.11 2.37
N PHE A 144 13.46 -10.68 3.58
CA PHE A 144 13.18 -9.28 3.85
C PHE A 144 14.44 -8.42 3.64
N ASN A 145 15.59 -8.86 4.15
CA ASN A 145 16.87 -8.17 3.96
C ASN A 145 17.25 -8.06 2.47
N GLN A 146 17.06 -9.13 1.68
CA GLN A 146 17.31 -9.11 0.23
C GLN A 146 16.41 -8.09 -0.48
N ASN A 147 15.13 -8.01 -0.12
CA ASN A 147 14.22 -7.01 -0.69
C ASN A 147 14.63 -5.58 -0.29
N MET A 148 15.05 -5.38 0.95
CA MET A 148 15.52 -4.07 1.41
C MET A 148 16.79 -3.62 0.69
N ALA A 149 17.68 -4.53 0.33
CA ALA A 149 18.89 -4.21 -0.45
C ALA A 149 18.62 -3.59 -1.83
N SER A 150 17.38 -3.70 -2.35
CA SER A 150 16.95 -3.12 -3.62
C SER A 150 15.83 -2.10 -3.45
N ILE A 151 15.62 -1.58 -2.25
CA ILE A 151 14.46 -0.74 -1.91
C ILE A 151 14.38 0.53 -2.78
N PHE A 152 15.51 1.12 -3.11
CA PHE A 152 15.55 2.33 -3.94
C PHE A 152 15.10 2.04 -5.38
N GLU A 153 15.56 0.94 -5.96
CA GLU A 153 15.18 0.56 -7.33
C GLU A 153 13.70 0.17 -7.39
N TYR A 154 13.21 -0.58 -6.42
CA TYR A 154 11.78 -0.90 -6.33
C TYR A 154 10.91 0.36 -6.17
N TYR A 155 11.38 1.35 -5.42
CA TYR A 155 10.68 2.63 -5.32
C TYR A 155 10.60 3.33 -6.68
N LYS A 156 11.70 3.37 -7.43
CA LYS A 156 11.73 3.97 -8.77
C LYS A 156 10.80 3.24 -9.75
N GLU A 157 10.81 1.91 -9.72
CA GLU A 157 9.92 1.10 -10.55
C GLU A 157 8.45 1.38 -10.23
N ALA A 158 8.08 1.37 -8.94
CA ALA A 158 6.73 1.68 -8.50
C ALA A 158 6.28 3.09 -8.89
N LEU A 159 7.18 4.07 -8.81
CA LEU A 159 6.94 5.43 -9.28
C LEU A 159 6.68 5.44 -10.79
N GLN A 160 7.52 4.78 -11.58
CA GLN A 160 7.36 4.73 -13.04
C GLN A 160 6.05 4.05 -13.47
N GLU A 161 5.61 3.01 -12.77
CA GLU A 161 4.32 2.37 -13.03
C GLU A 161 3.15 3.34 -12.90
N VAL A 162 3.14 4.15 -11.84
CA VAL A 162 2.10 5.17 -11.65
C VAL A 162 2.23 6.28 -12.69
N LEU A 163 3.46 6.70 -13.04
CA LEU A 163 3.68 7.70 -14.07
C LEU A 163 3.16 7.26 -15.45
N ARG A 164 3.26 5.96 -15.80
CA ARG A 164 2.69 5.41 -17.05
C ARG A 164 1.19 5.57 -17.17
N LEU A 165 0.46 5.62 -16.04
CA LEU A 165 -0.98 5.88 -16.07
C LEU A 165 -1.32 7.24 -16.71
N SER A 166 -0.39 8.17 -16.70
CA SER A 166 -0.55 9.47 -17.31
C SER A 166 -0.62 9.43 -18.85
N GLU A 167 -0.09 8.38 -19.45
CA GLU A 167 -0.09 8.15 -20.91
C GLU A 167 -1.38 7.47 -21.38
N ILE A 168 -2.20 6.99 -20.45
CA ILE A 168 -3.46 6.30 -20.75
C ILE A 168 -4.61 7.30 -20.65
N TRP A 169 -5.20 7.64 -21.81
CA TRP A 169 -6.35 8.52 -21.88
C TRP A 169 -7.65 7.74 -21.70
N VAL A 170 -8.58 8.28 -20.91
CA VAL A 170 -9.86 7.66 -20.56
C VAL A 170 -11.00 8.62 -20.88
N ASN A 171 -11.96 8.18 -21.70
CA ASN A 171 -13.10 9.01 -22.14
C ASN A 171 -14.26 8.98 -21.15
N HIS A 172 -14.39 7.90 -20.39
CA HIS A 172 -15.47 7.68 -19.40
C HIS A 172 -14.89 7.44 -17.99
N PRO A 173 -14.35 8.49 -17.33
CA PRO A 173 -13.55 8.34 -16.12
C PRO A 173 -14.28 7.65 -14.97
N ALA A 174 -15.53 8.03 -14.71
CA ALA A 174 -16.33 7.43 -13.65
C ALA A 174 -16.56 5.93 -13.89
N ASN A 175 -16.82 5.53 -15.15
CA ASN A 175 -17.02 4.13 -15.52
C ASN A 175 -15.73 3.32 -15.36
N ALA A 176 -14.60 3.86 -15.84
CA ALA A 176 -13.29 3.23 -15.67
C ALA A 176 -12.95 3.08 -14.20
N MET A 177 -13.17 4.10 -13.37
CA MET A 177 -12.97 4.07 -11.93
C MET A 177 -13.80 2.96 -11.26
N ILE A 178 -15.10 2.87 -11.58
CA ILE A 178 -15.99 1.80 -11.07
C ILE A 178 -15.43 0.43 -11.47
N GLY A 179 -15.04 0.25 -12.73
CA GLY A 179 -14.52 -1.01 -13.25
C GLY A 179 -13.23 -1.45 -12.55
N VAL A 180 -12.26 -0.54 -12.43
CA VAL A 180 -10.98 -0.76 -11.75
C VAL A 180 -11.19 -1.13 -10.29
N MET A 181 -12.01 -0.36 -9.55
CA MET A 181 -12.29 -0.60 -8.15
C MET A 181 -13.05 -1.91 -7.91
N LYS A 182 -13.97 -2.29 -8.80
CA LYS A 182 -14.63 -3.60 -8.77
C LYS A 182 -13.64 -4.74 -8.93
N GLN A 183 -12.75 -4.65 -9.91
CA GLN A 183 -11.72 -5.67 -10.12
C GLN A 183 -10.72 -5.77 -8.96
N ALA A 184 -10.49 -4.67 -8.24
CA ALA A 184 -9.68 -4.66 -7.03
C ALA A 184 -10.45 -5.14 -5.79
N GLY A 185 -11.76 -5.43 -5.91
CA GLY A 185 -12.58 -6.01 -4.86
C GLY A 185 -13.00 -5.02 -3.78
N PHE A 186 -13.23 -3.76 -4.12
CA PHE A 186 -13.83 -2.79 -3.21
C PHE A 186 -15.34 -3.03 -3.05
N SER A 187 -15.89 -2.61 -1.92
CA SER A 187 -17.34 -2.69 -1.69
C SER A 187 -18.10 -1.67 -2.53
N LYS A 188 -19.33 -1.99 -2.93
CA LYS A 188 -20.20 -1.08 -3.69
C LYS A 188 -20.35 0.29 -3.02
N LYS A 189 -20.53 0.32 -1.71
CA LYS A 189 -20.66 1.56 -0.94
C LYS A 189 -19.41 2.44 -1.08
N LEU A 190 -18.23 1.85 -0.93
CA LEU A 190 -16.97 2.59 -1.01
C LEU A 190 -16.68 3.07 -2.44
N ILE A 191 -17.00 2.25 -3.45
CA ILE A 191 -16.91 2.65 -4.86
C ILE A 191 -17.80 3.88 -5.11
N ALA A 192 -19.07 3.82 -4.71
CA ALA A 192 -20.00 4.92 -4.89
C ALA A 192 -19.50 6.22 -4.24
N GLU A 193 -19.07 6.14 -2.98
CA GLU A 193 -18.55 7.31 -2.25
C GLU A 193 -17.29 7.89 -2.92
N THR A 194 -16.38 7.05 -3.39
CA THR A 194 -15.14 7.48 -4.03
C THR A 194 -15.41 8.14 -5.39
N VAL A 195 -16.30 7.55 -6.19
CA VAL A 195 -16.69 8.10 -7.50
C VAL A 195 -17.41 9.45 -7.36
N GLU A 196 -18.29 9.59 -6.37
CA GLU A 196 -18.97 10.87 -6.11
C GLU A 196 -17.97 11.96 -5.71
N ARG A 197 -16.98 11.66 -4.87
CA ARG A 197 -15.90 12.60 -4.54
C ARG A 197 -15.08 12.99 -5.77
N PHE A 198 -14.73 12.01 -6.60
CA PHE A 198 -14.01 12.27 -7.85
C PHE A 198 -14.81 13.19 -8.79
N ARG A 199 -16.10 12.89 -9.02
CA ARG A 199 -16.98 13.73 -9.84
C ARG A 199 -17.13 15.16 -9.30
N ALA A 200 -17.22 15.30 -7.98
CA ALA A 200 -17.32 16.61 -7.34
C ALA A 200 -16.03 17.44 -7.49
N ALA A 201 -14.87 16.80 -7.50
CA ALA A 201 -13.57 17.45 -7.60
C ALA A 201 -13.13 17.73 -9.04
N ALA A 202 -13.29 16.76 -9.94
CA ALA A 202 -12.74 16.79 -11.30
C ALA A 202 -13.81 16.84 -12.40
N GLY A 203 -15.08 16.61 -12.08
CA GLY A 203 -16.12 16.38 -13.07
C GLY A 203 -16.04 14.97 -13.68
N ASP A 204 -16.91 14.68 -14.64
CA ASP A 204 -16.89 13.43 -15.41
C ASP A 204 -16.44 13.75 -16.85
N VAL A 205 -15.30 14.41 -16.97
CA VAL A 205 -14.69 14.80 -18.24
C VAL A 205 -13.51 13.91 -18.57
N PRO A 206 -13.25 13.62 -19.88
CA PRO A 206 -12.11 12.80 -20.27
C PRO A 206 -10.80 13.26 -19.62
N CYS A 207 -10.05 12.32 -19.06
CA CYS A 207 -8.80 12.60 -18.34
C CYS A 207 -7.83 11.39 -18.43
N SER A 208 -6.65 11.52 -17.84
CA SER A 208 -5.71 10.41 -17.77
C SER A 208 -6.12 9.37 -16.70
N ALA A 209 -5.71 8.12 -16.90
CA ALA A 209 -5.85 7.09 -15.87
C ALA A 209 -5.13 7.45 -14.57
N TYR A 210 -4.06 8.27 -14.65
CA TYR A 210 -3.37 8.80 -13.47
C TYR A 210 -4.30 9.67 -12.62
N GLU A 211 -5.08 10.58 -13.20
CA GLU A 211 -6.01 11.44 -12.46
C GLU A 211 -7.10 10.62 -11.78
N ILE A 212 -7.60 9.58 -12.48
CA ILE A 212 -8.58 8.66 -11.90
C ILE A 212 -7.95 7.86 -10.75
N TYR A 213 -6.70 7.41 -10.92
CA TYR A 213 -5.96 6.69 -9.89
C TYR A 213 -5.74 7.55 -8.63
N CYS A 214 -5.43 8.83 -8.78
CA CYS A 214 -5.38 9.78 -7.67
C CYS A 214 -6.71 9.82 -6.91
N GLY A 215 -7.85 9.85 -7.63
CA GLY A 215 -9.18 9.76 -7.01
C GLY A 215 -9.41 8.42 -6.27
N ILE A 216 -8.90 7.29 -6.79
CA ILE A 216 -8.97 5.99 -6.10
C ILE A 216 -8.15 6.01 -4.80
N CYS A 217 -7.01 6.71 -4.78
CA CYS A 217 -6.19 6.85 -3.57
C CYS A 217 -6.93 7.53 -2.41
N ASP A 218 -7.98 8.33 -2.69
CA ASP A 218 -8.83 8.95 -1.65
C ASP A 218 -9.55 7.93 -0.76
N VAL A 219 -9.66 6.67 -1.20
CA VAL A 219 -10.15 5.55 -0.36
C VAL A 219 -9.41 5.50 0.98
N ILE A 220 -8.10 5.77 0.99
CA ILE A 220 -7.31 5.76 2.22
C ILE A 220 -7.73 6.88 3.18
N SER A 221 -8.02 8.06 2.65
CA SER A 221 -8.53 9.20 3.42
C SER A 221 -9.94 8.92 3.96
N ILE A 222 -10.81 8.34 3.12
CA ILE A 222 -12.15 7.90 3.52
C ILE A 222 -12.07 6.88 4.67
N ALA A 223 -11.21 5.87 4.52
CA ALA A 223 -11.05 4.82 5.52
C ALA A 223 -10.51 5.36 6.86
N ARG A 224 -9.59 6.33 6.81
CA ARG A 224 -9.09 7.01 8.02
C ARG A 224 -10.18 7.82 8.71
N GLN A 225 -11.00 8.55 7.97
CA GLN A 225 -12.15 9.31 8.50
C GLN A 225 -13.20 8.39 9.15
N GLN A 226 -13.35 7.17 8.65
CA GLN A 226 -14.24 6.14 9.20
C GLN A 226 -13.61 5.32 10.33
N GLU A 227 -12.47 5.74 10.87
CA GLU A 227 -11.75 5.08 11.95
C GLU A 227 -11.46 3.60 11.68
N THR A 228 -11.18 3.26 10.43
CA THR A 228 -10.83 1.90 10.02
C THR A 228 -9.55 1.46 10.74
N ASN A 229 -9.56 0.27 11.33
CA ASN A 229 -8.41 -0.26 12.06
C ASN A 229 -7.19 -0.50 11.13
N ALA A 230 -6.01 -0.69 11.72
CA ALA A 230 -4.75 -0.82 11.00
C ALA A 230 -4.76 -1.95 9.93
N ARG A 231 -5.42 -3.08 10.21
CA ARG A 231 -5.56 -4.20 9.26
C ARG A 231 -6.47 -3.84 8.09
N GLY A 232 -7.57 -3.13 8.34
CA GLY A 232 -8.48 -2.65 7.29
C GLY A 232 -7.79 -1.64 6.38
N LEU A 233 -7.02 -0.70 6.95
CA LEU A 233 -6.21 0.26 6.18
C LEU A 233 -5.18 -0.45 5.31
N LEU A 234 -4.45 -1.44 5.85
CA LEU A 234 -3.51 -2.25 5.09
C LEU A 234 -4.17 -2.91 3.88
N LEU A 235 -5.36 -3.53 4.06
CA LEU A 235 -6.09 -4.16 2.97
C LEU A 235 -6.57 -3.15 1.91
N PHE A 236 -6.95 -1.94 2.30
CA PHE A 236 -7.31 -0.90 1.35
C PHE A 236 -6.11 -0.42 0.56
N GLU A 237 -4.95 -0.24 1.18
CA GLU A 237 -3.73 0.14 0.48
C GLU A 237 -3.26 -0.95 -0.49
N GLU A 238 -3.32 -2.24 -0.11
CA GLU A 238 -3.06 -3.35 -1.04
C GLU A 238 -4.01 -3.32 -2.25
N LYS A 239 -5.29 -3.03 -2.05
CA LYS A 239 -6.26 -2.92 -3.14
C LYS A 239 -6.03 -1.68 -4.02
N VAL A 240 -5.70 -0.54 -3.43
CA VAL A 240 -5.35 0.67 -4.18
C VAL A 240 -4.11 0.40 -5.03
N ALA A 241 -3.06 -0.15 -4.45
CA ALA A 241 -1.83 -0.52 -5.15
C ALA A 241 -2.12 -1.42 -6.37
N ALA A 242 -2.97 -2.44 -6.20
CA ALA A 242 -3.36 -3.35 -7.27
C ALA A 242 -4.18 -2.69 -8.39
N CYS A 243 -4.66 -1.45 -8.23
CA CYS A 243 -5.34 -0.72 -9.29
C CYS A 243 -4.39 -0.24 -10.39
N VAL A 244 -3.11 -0.04 -10.08
CA VAL A 244 -2.11 0.44 -11.04
C VAL A 244 -1.98 -0.51 -12.23
N SER A 245 -1.92 -1.80 -11.97
CA SER A 245 -1.71 -2.85 -12.99
C SER A 245 -2.99 -3.28 -13.75
N LYS A 246 -4.14 -2.60 -13.51
CA LYS A 246 -5.39 -2.95 -14.21
C LYS A 246 -5.38 -2.52 -15.67
N ARG A 247 -6.20 -3.19 -16.48
CA ARG A 247 -6.35 -2.91 -17.90
C ARG A 247 -7.31 -1.76 -18.13
N TRP A 248 -6.84 -0.54 -17.94
CA TRP A 248 -7.63 0.69 -17.98
C TRP A 248 -8.42 0.88 -19.27
N HIS A 249 -7.82 0.54 -20.42
CA HIS A 249 -8.48 0.65 -21.73
C HIS A 249 -9.72 -0.25 -21.87
N GLU A 250 -9.69 -1.44 -21.25
CA GLU A 250 -10.83 -2.37 -21.30
C GLU A 250 -12.00 -1.90 -20.43
N LEU A 251 -11.74 -0.96 -19.51
CA LEU A 251 -12.71 -0.45 -18.54
C LEU A 251 -13.25 0.94 -18.91
N ASP A 252 -12.73 1.56 -19.99
CA ASP A 252 -13.23 2.81 -20.56
C ASP A 252 -14.46 2.56 -21.44
N MET A 253 -15.58 2.24 -20.79
CA MET A 253 -16.82 1.85 -21.47
C MET A 253 -17.86 2.97 -21.41
N PRO A 254 -18.57 3.28 -22.52
CA PRO A 254 -19.66 4.24 -22.52
C PRO A 254 -20.90 3.70 -21.80
N GLY A 255 -21.83 4.59 -21.47
CA GLY A 255 -23.10 4.26 -20.83
C GLY A 255 -23.05 4.26 -19.31
N GLU A 256 -24.15 3.88 -18.67
CA GLU A 256 -24.25 3.85 -17.21
C GLU A 256 -23.80 2.48 -16.67
N ILE A 257 -22.75 2.47 -15.86
CA ILE A 257 -22.30 1.27 -15.17
C ILE A 257 -22.87 1.27 -13.75
N LYS A 258 -23.63 0.22 -13.42
CA LYS A 258 -24.15 0.03 -12.05
C LYS A 258 -23.03 -0.40 -11.10
N TYR A 259 -23.07 0.10 -9.88
CA TYR A 259 -22.17 -0.26 -8.78
C TYR A 259 -22.27 -1.72 -8.37
#